data_c46362ddcb1f5b5c23e660b062a63463
#
_entry.id   c46362ddcb1f5b5c23e660b062a63463
#
_cell.length_a   1.000
_cell.length_b   1.000
_cell.length_c   1.000
_cell.angle_alpha   90.00
_cell.angle_beta   90.00
_cell.angle_gamma   90.00
#
_symmetry.space_group_name_H-M   'P 1'
#
loop_
_entity.id
_entity.type
_entity.pdbx_description
1 polymer ?
#
loop_
_entity_poly.entity_id
_entity_poly.type
_entity_poly.pdbx_seq_one_letter_code
_entity_poly.pdbx_strand_id
1 'polypeptide(L)'
;GLNNKSKKGLIGGVDKNLEKEKLTYKDKKILKQVRDSDVVFLDDLWIHKEIQPFIKEANKNAGWNFDWDSSEKCQFTKYKLNQFYDWHCDSLEKPYKNNGKIRKLSVTCQLTDGSKYEGGELEFDFRNQDEKHFSQAKEIFSKGSIIVFPSHVWHRVKPVTKGVRYSLVIWNLGYPFK
;
A
#
# COMPACT_ATOMS: atom_id res chain seq x y z
N GLY A 1 -12.25 -12.51 -2.25
CA GLY A 1 -11.48 -11.61 -3.14
C GLY A 1 -11.26 -12.17 -4.54
N LEU A 2 -11.19 -13.52 -4.70
CA LEU A 2 -10.89 -14.15 -6.01
C LEU A 2 -12.06 -14.09 -7.00
N ASN A 3 -13.29 -13.94 -6.53
CA ASN A 3 -14.50 -13.89 -7.38
C ASN A 3 -14.80 -12.47 -7.91
N ASN A 4 -14.12 -11.45 -7.44
CA ASN A 4 -14.30 -10.09 -7.92
C ASN A 4 -13.39 -9.83 -9.13
N LYS A 5 -13.89 -9.13 -10.15
CA LYS A 5 -13.06 -8.76 -11.31
C LYS A 5 -11.90 -7.88 -10.86
N SER A 6 -10.69 -8.37 -11.02
CA SER A 6 -9.47 -7.58 -10.74
C SER A 6 -9.33 -6.43 -11.74
N LYS A 7 -8.80 -5.31 -11.26
CA LYS A 7 -8.45 -4.15 -12.09
C LYS A 7 -6.93 -3.93 -12.02
N LYS A 8 -6.36 -3.26 -13.01
CA LYS A 8 -4.96 -2.82 -12.91
C LYS A 8 -4.82 -1.77 -11.81
N GLY A 9 -3.80 -1.95 -10.96
CA GLY A 9 -3.48 -0.99 -9.93
C GLY A 9 -3.05 0.33 -10.55
N LEU A 10 -3.60 1.44 -10.05
CA LEU A 10 -3.25 2.80 -10.45
C LEU A 10 -2.60 3.52 -9.27
N ILE A 11 -1.93 4.63 -9.56
CA ILE A 11 -1.27 5.45 -8.55
C ILE A 11 -2.31 6.33 -7.87
N GLY A 12 -2.34 6.37 -6.53
CA GLY A 12 -3.41 6.98 -5.73
C GLY A 12 -3.72 8.45 -5.99
N GLY A 13 -2.77 9.25 -6.46
CA GLY A 13 -3.00 10.66 -6.79
C GLY A 13 -3.68 10.90 -8.15
N VAL A 14 -3.55 9.95 -9.06
CA VAL A 14 -4.09 10.04 -10.43
C VAL A 14 -5.53 9.54 -10.51
N ASP A 15 -5.92 8.62 -9.63
CA ASP A 15 -7.24 7.97 -9.65
C ASP A 15 -8.42 8.91 -9.35
N LYS A 16 -8.18 10.00 -8.62
CA LYS A 16 -9.26 10.89 -8.15
C LYS A 16 -9.45 12.14 -8.98
N ASN A 17 -8.47 12.53 -9.79
CA ASN A 17 -8.51 13.74 -10.60
C ASN A 17 -8.73 13.48 -12.10
N LEU A 18 -8.55 12.26 -12.55
CA LEU A 18 -8.81 11.85 -13.93
C LEU A 18 -9.99 10.87 -13.91
N GLU A 19 -11.10 11.27 -14.47
CA GLU A 19 -12.18 10.34 -14.81
C GLU A 19 -11.57 9.22 -15.64
N LYS A 20 -11.72 7.97 -15.17
CA LYS A 20 -11.08 6.76 -15.76
C LYS A 20 -11.27 6.62 -17.26
N GLU A 21 -12.28 7.27 -17.81
CA GLU A 21 -12.62 7.29 -19.24
C GLU A 21 -11.73 8.23 -20.06
N LYS A 22 -10.97 9.14 -19.43
CA LYS A 22 -10.17 10.17 -20.13
C LYS A 22 -8.66 9.89 -20.17
N LEU A 23 -8.19 8.77 -19.59
CA LEU A 23 -6.77 8.41 -19.67
C LEU A 23 -6.39 8.00 -21.09
N THR A 24 -5.47 8.76 -21.68
CA THR A 24 -4.90 8.45 -23.00
C THR A 24 -4.03 7.18 -22.93
N TYR A 25 -3.72 6.59 -24.07
CA TYR A 25 -2.76 5.48 -24.17
C TYR A 25 -1.37 5.86 -23.59
N LYS A 26 -0.95 7.11 -23.79
CA LYS A 26 0.32 7.64 -23.28
C LYS A 26 0.32 7.69 -21.74
N ASP A 27 -0.78 8.17 -21.15
CA ASP A 27 -0.94 8.21 -19.68
C ASP A 27 -0.91 6.82 -19.07
N LYS A 28 -1.60 5.86 -19.68
CA LYS A 28 -1.59 4.45 -19.25
C LYS A 28 -0.19 3.83 -19.34
N LYS A 29 0.61 4.20 -20.33
CA LYS A 29 1.99 3.72 -20.46
C LYS A 29 2.90 4.30 -19.38
N ILE A 30 2.77 5.60 -19.09
CA ILE A 30 3.52 6.26 -17.99
C ILE A 30 3.13 5.65 -16.63
N LEU A 31 1.85 5.47 -16.38
CA LEU A 31 1.37 4.86 -15.14
C LEU A 31 1.90 3.44 -14.93
N LYS A 32 2.01 2.65 -16.00
CA LYS A 32 2.61 1.30 -15.94
C LYS A 32 4.11 1.32 -15.63
N GLN A 33 4.82 2.41 -15.89
CA GLN A 33 6.24 2.54 -15.52
C GLN A 33 6.43 2.75 -14.01
N VAL A 34 5.39 3.21 -13.30
CA VAL A 34 5.42 3.40 -11.85
C VAL A 34 4.76 2.23 -11.11
N ARG A 35 3.72 1.63 -11.69
CA ARG A 35 3.01 0.51 -11.07
C ARG A 35 2.47 -0.46 -12.12
N ASP A 36 2.79 -1.74 -11.97
CA ASP A 36 2.08 -2.84 -12.63
C ASP A 36 1.65 -3.86 -11.57
N SER A 37 0.35 -3.96 -11.32
CA SER A 37 -0.26 -4.89 -10.37
C SER A 37 -1.73 -5.08 -10.69
N ASP A 38 -2.32 -6.19 -10.24
CA ASP A 38 -3.76 -6.42 -10.31
C ASP A 38 -4.38 -6.17 -8.94
N VAL A 39 -5.43 -5.35 -8.85
CA VAL A 39 -6.06 -4.98 -7.58
C VAL A 39 -7.56 -5.23 -7.55
N VAL A 40 -8.07 -5.53 -6.37
CA VAL A 40 -9.50 -5.59 -6.04
C VAL A 40 -9.71 -4.83 -4.73
N PHE A 41 -10.73 -3.98 -4.68
CA PHE A 41 -11.13 -3.32 -3.44
C PHE A 41 -12.21 -4.13 -2.76
N LEU A 42 -12.01 -4.41 -1.48
CA LEU A 42 -12.88 -5.20 -0.62
C LEU A 42 -13.53 -4.27 0.41
N ASP A 43 -14.82 -4.45 0.62
CA ASP A 43 -15.64 -3.66 1.56
C ASP A 43 -16.12 -4.52 2.74
N ASP A 44 -15.34 -5.53 3.08
CA ASP A 44 -15.67 -6.52 4.11
C ASP A 44 -15.26 -5.99 5.49
N LEU A 45 -16.21 -5.60 6.30
CA LEU A 45 -15.99 -5.02 7.65
C LEU A 45 -15.20 -5.93 8.59
N TRP A 46 -15.31 -7.25 8.44
CA TRP A 46 -14.58 -8.19 9.29
C TRP A 46 -13.08 -8.05 9.14
N ILE A 47 -12.57 -7.73 7.91
CA ILE A 47 -11.14 -7.53 7.67
C ILE A 47 -10.61 -6.38 8.54
N HIS A 48 -11.36 -5.27 8.57
CA HIS A 48 -10.99 -4.13 9.42
C HIS A 48 -11.02 -4.49 10.91
N LYS A 49 -12.03 -5.24 11.36
CA LYS A 49 -12.14 -5.67 12.77
C LYS A 49 -10.94 -6.52 13.20
N GLU A 50 -10.50 -7.44 12.34
CA GLU A 50 -9.35 -8.31 12.62
C GLU A 50 -8.02 -7.56 12.66
N ILE A 51 -7.83 -6.56 11.81
CA ILE A 51 -6.53 -5.90 11.63
C ILE A 51 -6.38 -4.66 12.53
N GLN A 52 -7.46 -3.94 12.86
CA GLN A 52 -7.42 -2.70 13.66
C GLN A 52 -6.71 -2.82 15.02
N PRO A 53 -6.83 -3.91 15.79
CA PRO A 53 -6.09 -4.05 17.03
C PRO A 53 -4.57 -3.96 16.85
N PHE A 54 -4.04 -4.61 15.84
CA PHE A 54 -2.60 -4.60 15.52
C PHE A 54 -2.13 -3.21 15.07
N ILE A 55 -2.96 -2.46 14.35
CA ILE A 55 -2.64 -1.09 13.93
C ILE A 55 -2.54 -0.17 15.16
N LYS A 56 -3.49 -0.28 16.08
CA LYS A 56 -3.50 0.51 17.33
C LYS A 56 -2.28 0.20 18.18
N GLU A 57 -1.95 -1.08 18.32
CA GLU A 57 -0.78 -1.53 19.07
C GLU A 57 0.51 -1.01 18.43
N ALA A 58 0.68 -1.17 17.11
CA ALA A 58 1.85 -0.66 16.39
C ALA A 58 2.01 0.86 16.52
N ASN A 59 0.92 1.62 16.37
CA ASN A 59 0.91 3.07 16.51
C ASN A 59 1.37 3.52 17.90
N LYS A 60 0.89 2.83 18.96
CA LYS A 60 1.28 3.08 20.34
C LYS A 60 2.75 2.69 20.58
N ASN A 61 3.14 1.47 20.21
CA ASN A 61 4.46 0.93 20.50
C ASN A 61 5.59 1.67 19.75
N ALA A 62 5.29 2.17 18.55
CA ALA A 62 6.22 3.02 17.79
C ALA A 62 6.24 4.49 18.27
N GLY A 63 5.39 4.87 19.22
CA GLY A 63 5.34 6.23 19.74
C GLY A 63 4.75 7.26 18.78
N TRP A 64 4.16 6.85 17.66
CA TRP A 64 3.61 7.82 16.70
C TRP A 64 2.36 8.51 17.24
N ASN A 65 1.50 7.79 17.94
CA ASN A 65 0.28 8.31 18.56
C ASN A 65 -0.62 9.09 17.57
N PHE A 66 -0.66 8.65 16.32
CA PHE A 66 -1.48 9.29 15.29
C PHE A 66 -2.96 9.01 15.54
N ASP A 67 -3.78 10.04 15.40
CA ASP A 67 -5.24 9.91 15.41
C ASP A 67 -5.76 9.62 14.01
N TRP A 68 -6.68 8.65 13.92
CA TRP A 68 -7.47 8.38 12.72
C TRP A 68 -8.89 7.96 13.13
N ASP A 69 -9.85 8.16 12.26
CA ASP A 69 -11.27 7.92 12.52
C ASP A 69 -11.96 7.11 11.43
N SER A 70 -11.27 6.83 10.34
CA SER A 70 -11.82 6.07 9.22
C SER A 70 -10.72 5.30 8.49
N SER A 71 -11.13 4.29 7.71
CA SER A 71 -10.22 3.52 6.85
C SER A 71 -10.82 3.45 5.44
N GLU A 72 -9.95 3.43 4.44
CA GLU A 72 -10.37 3.16 3.06
C GLU A 72 -10.74 1.67 2.90
N LYS A 73 -11.46 1.33 1.81
CA LYS A 73 -11.67 -0.07 1.42
C LYS A 73 -10.34 -0.79 1.31
N CYS A 74 -10.30 -2.02 1.79
CA CYS A 74 -9.10 -2.84 1.72
C CYS A 74 -8.71 -3.10 0.27
N GLN A 75 -7.45 -2.88 -0.09
CA GLN A 75 -6.92 -3.20 -1.41
C GLN A 75 -6.26 -4.58 -1.39
N PHE A 76 -6.91 -5.58 -1.95
CA PHE A 76 -6.28 -6.85 -2.27
C PHE A 76 -5.45 -6.69 -3.53
N THR A 77 -4.15 -6.98 -3.44
CA THR A 77 -3.19 -6.78 -4.52
C THR A 77 -2.55 -8.11 -4.91
N LYS A 78 -2.42 -8.34 -6.21
CA LYS A 78 -1.70 -9.46 -6.80
C LYS A 78 -0.56 -8.92 -7.65
N TYR A 79 0.64 -9.44 -7.40
CA TYR A 79 1.83 -9.23 -8.21
C TYR A 79 2.26 -10.54 -8.85
N LYS A 80 2.26 -10.59 -10.19
CA LYS A 80 2.78 -11.68 -11.02
C LYS A 80 4.22 -11.38 -11.43
N LEU A 81 4.82 -12.26 -12.21
CA LEU A 81 6.15 -12.08 -12.80
C LEU A 81 6.30 -10.68 -13.42
N ASN A 82 7.38 -10.00 -13.05
CA ASN A 82 7.75 -8.63 -13.43
C ASN A 82 6.79 -7.53 -12.98
N GLN A 83 5.76 -7.85 -12.21
CA GLN A 83 4.87 -6.84 -11.64
C GLN A 83 5.51 -6.23 -10.39
N PHE A 84 5.27 -4.92 -10.18
CA PHE A 84 5.93 -4.10 -9.17
C PHE A 84 5.10 -2.87 -8.81
N TYR A 85 5.55 -2.12 -7.81
CA TYR A 85 5.12 -0.76 -7.52
C TYR A 85 6.36 0.04 -7.08
N ASP A 86 6.77 1.00 -7.89
CA ASP A 86 7.99 1.76 -7.66
C ASP A 86 7.84 2.75 -6.51
N TRP A 87 8.90 3.50 -6.20
CA TRP A 87 8.97 4.44 -5.09
C TRP A 87 7.80 5.41 -5.06
N HIS A 88 7.09 5.41 -3.95
CA HIS A 88 5.95 6.29 -3.69
C HIS A 88 5.74 6.47 -2.18
N CYS A 89 4.96 7.47 -1.81
CA CYS A 89 4.33 7.55 -0.50
C CYS A 89 2.80 7.49 -0.65
N ASP A 90 2.13 6.99 0.36
CA ASP A 90 0.67 6.80 0.34
C ASP A 90 -0.08 8.10 0.70
N SER A 91 0.53 8.96 1.50
CA SER A 91 -0.06 10.24 1.88
C SER A 91 0.07 11.26 0.76
N LEU A 92 -1.01 11.98 0.46
CA LEU A 92 -1.01 13.07 -0.50
C LEU A 92 -0.53 14.37 0.16
N GLU A 93 0.05 15.28 -0.62
CA GLU A 93 0.45 16.62 -0.15
C GLU A 93 -0.76 17.45 0.35
N LYS A 94 -1.92 17.21 -0.22
CA LYS A 94 -3.16 17.92 0.12
C LYS A 94 -4.21 16.97 0.64
N PRO A 95 -5.01 17.39 1.63
CA PRO A 95 -6.14 16.60 2.10
C PRO A 95 -7.14 16.28 0.97
N TYR A 96 -7.83 15.16 1.12
CA TYR A 96 -8.89 14.79 0.19
C TYR A 96 -10.01 15.84 0.17
N LYS A 97 -10.40 16.29 -1.00
CA LYS A 97 -11.42 17.33 -1.18
C LYS A 97 -12.78 17.00 -0.57
N ASN A 98 -13.14 15.72 -0.53
CA ASN A 98 -14.43 15.24 -0.06
C ASN A 98 -14.58 15.16 1.46
N ASN A 99 -13.49 15.04 2.21
CA ASN A 99 -13.55 14.83 3.65
C ASN A 99 -12.46 15.56 4.46
N GLY A 100 -11.56 16.28 3.81
CA GLY A 100 -10.49 17.04 4.47
C GLY A 100 -9.42 16.17 5.16
N LYS A 101 -9.39 14.85 4.90
CA LYS A 101 -8.49 13.92 5.56
C LYS A 101 -7.28 13.57 4.71
N ILE A 102 -6.25 13.07 5.38
CA ILE A 102 -5.05 12.48 4.77
C ILE A 102 -4.91 11.02 5.25
N ARG A 103 -4.15 10.21 4.54
CA ARG A 103 -3.70 8.91 5.04
C ARG A 103 -2.64 9.13 6.11
N LYS A 104 -2.85 8.58 7.29
CA LYS A 104 -1.95 8.66 8.46
C LYS A 104 -1.08 7.42 8.58
N LEU A 105 -1.71 6.25 8.55
CA LEU A 105 -1.06 4.95 8.67
C LEU A 105 -1.42 4.06 7.50
N SER A 106 -0.41 3.46 6.92
CA SER A 106 -0.49 2.42 5.90
C SER A 106 -0.20 1.07 6.51
N VAL A 107 -0.90 0.07 6.02
CA VAL A 107 -0.76 -1.31 6.48
C VAL A 107 -0.58 -2.22 5.27
N THR A 108 0.37 -3.12 5.34
CA THR A 108 0.51 -4.23 4.40
C THR A 108 0.44 -5.54 5.15
N CYS A 109 -0.54 -6.39 4.81
CA CYS A 109 -0.63 -7.76 5.29
C CYS A 109 -0.17 -8.71 4.19
N GLN A 110 0.78 -9.59 4.51
CA GLN A 110 1.33 -10.58 3.60
C GLN A 110 0.39 -11.79 3.51
N LEU A 111 -0.09 -12.11 2.31
CA LEU A 111 -1.03 -13.21 2.09
C LEU A 111 -0.41 -14.43 1.39
N THR A 112 0.80 -14.29 0.87
CA THR A 112 1.59 -15.39 0.29
C THR A 112 2.77 -15.67 1.20
N ASP A 113 3.02 -16.92 1.51
CA ASP A 113 4.25 -17.31 2.22
C ASP A 113 5.48 -16.98 1.37
N GLY A 114 6.53 -16.44 2.01
CA GLY A 114 7.74 -16.00 1.33
C GLY A 114 8.49 -17.11 0.59
N SER A 115 8.30 -18.37 0.95
CA SER A 115 8.86 -19.52 0.24
C SER A 115 8.20 -19.81 -1.11
N LYS A 116 7.07 -19.16 -1.43
CA LYS A 116 6.26 -19.41 -2.63
C LYS A 116 6.50 -18.41 -3.77
N TYR A 117 7.37 -17.41 -3.56
CA TYR A 117 7.73 -16.43 -4.59
C TYR A 117 9.15 -15.91 -4.36
N GLU A 118 9.74 -15.30 -5.38
CA GLU A 118 11.02 -14.60 -5.33
C GLU A 118 10.86 -13.18 -5.86
N GLY A 119 11.69 -12.25 -5.36
CA GLY A 119 11.48 -10.82 -5.62
C GLY A 119 10.28 -10.27 -4.84
N GLY A 120 9.73 -9.16 -5.27
CA GLY A 120 8.55 -8.55 -4.63
C GLY A 120 8.79 -8.06 -3.21
N GLU A 121 10.03 -7.80 -2.82
CA GLU A 121 10.38 -7.25 -1.51
C GLU A 121 9.74 -5.89 -1.32
N LEU A 122 9.23 -5.65 -0.11
CA LEU A 122 8.82 -4.34 0.36
C LEU A 122 10.04 -3.63 0.93
N GLU A 123 10.39 -2.50 0.35
CA GLU A 123 11.51 -1.67 0.76
C GLU A 123 11.02 -0.28 1.18
N PHE A 124 11.72 0.30 2.18
CA PHE A 124 11.45 1.64 2.73
C PHE A 124 12.66 2.54 2.54
N ASP A 125 12.41 3.81 2.23
CA ASP A 125 13.41 4.88 2.22
C ASP A 125 13.08 5.87 3.34
N PHE A 126 13.84 5.81 4.43
CA PHE A 126 13.70 6.70 5.58
C PHE A 126 14.42 8.03 5.40
N ARG A 127 15.03 8.28 4.24
CA ARG A 127 15.78 9.51 3.94
C ARG A 127 16.84 9.84 4.99
N ASN A 128 17.43 8.83 5.61
CA ASN A 128 18.53 8.98 6.55
C ASN A 128 19.77 9.50 5.81
N GLN A 129 20.61 10.28 6.52
CA GLN A 129 21.84 10.86 5.93
C GLN A 129 22.94 9.82 5.68
N ASP A 130 22.80 8.61 6.19
CA ASP A 130 23.71 7.50 5.98
C ASP A 130 23.60 6.91 4.57
N GLU A 131 24.69 6.39 4.03
CA GLU A 131 24.79 5.87 2.65
C GLU A 131 23.82 4.70 2.33
N LYS A 132 23.22 4.06 3.34
CA LYS A 132 22.22 3.00 3.19
C LYS A 132 20.82 3.53 3.51
N HIS A 133 20.21 4.20 2.55
CA HIS A 133 18.89 4.80 2.73
C HIS A 133 17.74 3.79 2.72
N PHE A 134 17.96 2.58 2.22
CA PHE A 134 16.87 1.63 2.01
C PHE A 134 16.91 0.50 3.04
N SER A 135 15.77 0.27 3.68
CA SER A 135 15.56 -0.88 4.55
C SER A 135 14.56 -1.84 3.90
N GLN A 136 14.95 -3.11 3.80
CA GLN A 136 14.07 -4.18 3.35
C GLN A 136 13.29 -4.73 4.55
N ALA A 137 11.97 -4.84 4.42
CA ALA A 137 11.14 -5.48 5.43
C ALA A 137 11.26 -7.01 5.33
N LYS A 138 12.34 -7.56 5.90
CA LYS A 138 12.63 -9.00 5.86
C LYS A 138 11.69 -9.82 6.74
N GLU A 139 11.13 -9.20 7.76
CA GLU A 139 10.30 -9.85 8.78
C GLU A 139 8.90 -10.24 8.26
N ILE A 140 8.46 -9.67 7.13
CA ILE A 140 7.13 -9.94 6.57
C ILE A 140 7.08 -11.10 5.56
N PHE A 141 8.04 -12.02 5.62
CA PHE A 141 8.05 -13.17 4.71
C PHE A 141 6.96 -14.20 5.00
N SER A 142 6.56 -14.37 6.25
CA SER A 142 5.53 -15.34 6.62
C SER A 142 4.15 -14.86 6.23
N LYS A 143 3.33 -15.78 5.72
CA LYS A 143 1.90 -15.51 5.50
C LYS A 143 1.21 -15.09 6.82
N GLY A 144 0.46 -14.00 6.78
CA GLY A 144 -0.21 -13.40 7.94
C GLY A 144 0.60 -12.29 8.62
N SER A 145 1.87 -12.09 8.26
CA SER A 145 2.63 -10.96 8.79
C SER A 145 2.01 -9.63 8.39
N ILE A 146 2.00 -8.68 9.34
CA ILE A 146 1.47 -7.34 9.17
C ILE A 146 2.59 -6.34 9.43
N ILE A 147 2.77 -5.39 8.53
CA ILE A 147 3.60 -4.21 8.75
C ILE A 147 2.73 -2.96 8.75
N VAL A 148 2.94 -2.10 9.74
CA VAL A 148 2.28 -0.79 9.87
C VAL A 148 3.34 0.28 9.78
N PHE A 149 3.09 1.33 9.02
CA PHE A 149 4.04 2.44 8.86
C PHE A 149 3.31 3.77 8.58
N PRO A 150 3.95 4.92 8.90
CA PRO A 150 3.41 6.22 8.54
C PRO A 150 3.25 6.37 7.03
N SER A 151 2.10 6.84 6.58
CA SER A 151 1.75 6.89 5.15
C SER A 151 2.64 7.84 4.31
N HIS A 152 3.40 8.72 4.97
CA HIS A 152 4.35 9.61 4.30
C HIS A 152 5.74 8.99 4.09
N VAL A 153 5.99 7.79 4.61
CA VAL A 153 7.26 7.08 4.38
C VAL A 153 7.30 6.56 2.95
N TRP A 154 8.39 6.86 2.25
CA TRP A 154 8.63 6.36 0.91
C TRP A 154 8.88 4.86 0.94
N HIS A 155 8.21 4.15 0.05
CA HIS A 155 8.33 2.70 -0.04
C HIS A 155 8.09 2.21 -1.46
N ARG A 156 8.50 0.98 -1.73
CA ARG A 156 8.26 0.30 -3.01
C ARG A 156 8.06 -1.20 -2.83
N VAL A 157 7.45 -1.82 -3.82
CA VAL A 157 7.45 -3.28 -4.02
C VAL A 157 8.29 -3.58 -5.26
N LYS A 158 9.40 -4.29 -5.07
CA LYS A 158 10.28 -4.69 -6.17
C LYS A 158 9.57 -5.64 -7.13
N PRO A 159 10.08 -5.81 -8.38
CA PRO A 159 9.53 -6.78 -9.30
C PRO A 159 9.55 -8.19 -8.71
N VAL A 160 8.43 -8.91 -8.85
CA VAL A 160 8.38 -10.34 -8.57
C VAL A 160 9.14 -11.07 -9.68
N THR A 161 10.13 -11.88 -9.31
CA THR A 161 10.99 -12.61 -10.26
C THR A 161 10.57 -14.07 -10.45
N LYS A 162 9.76 -14.62 -9.51
CA LYS A 162 9.20 -15.96 -9.59
C LYS A 162 7.95 -16.09 -8.74
N GLY A 163 7.00 -16.91 -9.14
CA GLY A 163 5.77 -17.15 -8.40
C GLY A 163 4.77 -16.00 -8.47
N VAL A 164 3.95 -15.86 -7.42
CA VAL A 164 2.93 -14.82 -7.31
C VAL A 164 2.85 -14.35 -5.85
N ARG A 165 2.94 -13.04 -5.66
CA ARG A 165 2.76 -12.42 -4.35
C ARG A 165 1.36 -11.83 -4.22
N TYR A 166 0.70 -12.14 -3.12
CA TYR A 166 -0.57 -11.51 -2.71
C TYR A 166 -0.37 -10.71 -1.42
N SER A 167 -0.96 -9.53 -1.37
CA SER A 167 -1.00 -8.70 -0.17
C SER A 167 -2.35 -8.02 -0.01
N LEU A 168 -2.65 -7.63 1.23
CA LEU A 168 -3.78 -6.77 1.55
C LEU A 168 -3.22 -5.45 2.07
N VAL A 169 -3.72 -4.33 1.55
CA VAL A 169 -3.31 -2.99 1.95
C VAL A 169 -4.50 -2.26 2.53
N ILE A 170 -4.29 -1.56 3.65
CA ILE A 170 -5.29 -0.74 4.32
C ILE A 170 -4.69 0.62 4.60
N TRP A 171 -5.45 1.67 4.36
CA TRP A 171 -5.09 3.04 4.70
C TRP A 171 -6.04 3.60 5.75
N ASN A 172 -5.45 4.13 6.82
CA ASN A 172 -6.19 4.75 7.91
C ASN A 172 -6.09 6.28 7.77
N LEU A 173 -7.25 6.92 7.80
CA LEU A 173 -7.42 8.34 7.51
C LEU A 173 -7.75 9.14 8.77
N GLY A 174 -7.14 10.31 8.87
CA GLY A 174 -7.45 11.31 9.89
C GLY A 174 -7.23 12.71 9.37
N TYR A 175 -7.57 13.72 10.16
CA TYR A 175 -7.28 15.10 9.81
C TYR A 175 -5.76 15.34 9.75
N PRO A 176 -5.29 16.33 8.97
CA PRO A 176 -3.87 16.69 8.89
C PRO A 176 -3.22 16.85 10.26
N PHE A 177 -1.91 16.69 10.30
CA PHE A 177 -1.15 16.96 11.52
C PHE A 177 -1.25 18.45 11.86
N LYS A 178 -1.35 18.76 13.15
CA LYS A 178 -1.35 20.13 13.70
C LYS A 178 0.05 20.51 14.15
#